data_1e8c96ee193273af8d9af761ebf7f384
#
_entry.id   1e8c96ee193273af8d9af761ebf7f384
#
_cell.length_a   1.000
_cell.length_b   1.000
_cell.length_c   1.000
_cell.angle_alpha   90.00
_cell.angle_beta   90.00
_cell.angle_gamma   90.00
#
_symmetry.space_group_name_H-M   'P 1'
#
loop_
_entity.id
_entity.type
_entity.pdbx_description
1 polymer ?
#
loop_
_entity_poly.entity_id
_entity_poly.type
_entity_poly.pdbx_seq_one_letter_code
_entity_poly.pdbx_strand_id
1 'polypeptide(L)'
;MEQNAEKPKISNETLWKFIIRPPRDSYTEDLLGHPIFMYKGKTYLRKDYDLVSSEGYIMKCSFFEPEDDYRPKKIMPVVLYLHGNSSSRIEGIHMLKELLKRDINLFVVDFPGCGLSEGEFISLGYHESHDVKILVDFIENLPGVGRIGLWGRSMGAATTMIYSHKDERIKAICMDSPFADFSLLAKELVLKQIKLPGFLVDGALKIIKMTVKKKNGLDIEKLKPLDSAPKTMQPAIFIHANSDELINNKHSEMLYQAYKGKIKTLRKCDGKHNTRRPNKVIREIGEFFYRHLVNKDHDNFNIRENDNVSHKSSNMYDFLFNNDKNKDNNNTDNNDSNKKDDKDNINEKNNNENKDNKNENKDNKNEIKDISNESTDNSFETEEHMAKKEEINKNEFLRLSNELSKFFNEPEKKIRNIDINDDIDENSKK
;
A
#
# COMPACT_ATOMS: atom_id res chain seq x y z
N MET A 1 -28.04 16.68 42.06
CA MET A 1 -27.71 15.25 41.93
C MET A 1 -26.66 15.11 40.84
N GLU A 2 -25.39 15.18 41.22
CA GLU A 2 -24.27 14.97 40.32
C GLU A 2 -24.17 13.47 40.08
N GLN A 3 -24.40 13.06 38.85
CA GLN A 3 -24.14 11.70 38.41
C GLN A 3 -22.64 11.48 38.43
N ASN A 4 -22.16 10.66 39.38
CA ASN A 4 -20.81 10.10 39.39
C ASN A 4 -20.63 9.27 38.13
N ALA A 5 -20.08 9.85 37.08
CA ALA A 5 -19.54 9.10 35.92
C ALA A 5 -18.39 8.25 36.46
N GLU A 6 -18.59 6.94 36.59
CA GLU A 6 -17.52 5.98 36.89
C GLU A 6 -16.39 6.15 35.87
N LYS A 7 -15.20 6.49 36.39
CA LYS A 7 -14.00 6.59 35.59
C LYS A 7 -13.74 5.20 34.95
N PRO A 8 -13.58 5.08 33.64
CA PRO A 8 -13.34 3.80 33.01
C PRO A 8 -12.04 3.21 33.59
N LYS A 9 -12.14 2.04 34.18
CA LYS A 9 -10.98 1.24 34.60
C LYS A 9 -10.27 0.77 33.34
N ILE A 10 -9.03 1.21 33.12
CA ILE A 10 -8.18 0.66 32.08
C ILE A 10 -7.84 -0.76 32.50
N SER A 11 -8.40 -1.71 31.80
CA SER A 11 -8.01 -3.11 31.93
C SER A 11 -6.82 -3.40 30.98
N ASN A 12 -6.03 -4.42 31.29
CA ASN A 12 -5.03 -4.98 30.37
C ASN A 12 -5.61 -5.32 28.98
N GLU A 13 -6.95 -5.42 28.89
CA GLU A 13 -7.70 -5.71 27.67
C GLU A 13 -7.62 -4.61 26.61
N THR A 14 -7.31 -3.36 26.94
CA THR A 14 -7.34 -2.25 25.99
C THR A 14 -6.06 -2.12 25.18
N LEU A 15 -4.89 -2.43 25.76
CA LEU A 15 -3.59 -2.17 25.16
C LEU A 15 -3.26 -3.09 23.97
N TRP A 16 -3.53 -4.38 24.11
CA TRP A 16 -3.25 -5.34 23.05
C TRP A 16 -4.21 -5.20 21.85
N LYS A 17 -5.46 -4.72 22.12
CA LYS A 17 -6.45 -4.45 21.05
C LYS A 17 -5.91 -3.45 20.05
N PHE A 18 -5.22 -2.42 20.52
CA PHE A 18 -4.62 -1.41 19.66
C PHE A 18 -3.61 -1.98 18.65
N ILE A 19 -2.94 -3.08 19.00
CA ILE A 19 -1.91 -3.70 18.15
C ILE A 19 -2.54 -4.71 17.19
N ILE A 20 -3.35 -5.65 17.70
CA ILE A 20 -3.83 -6.79 16.91
C ILE A 20 -5.33 -6.78 16.62
N ARG A 21 -6.09 -5.83 17.19
CA ARG A 21 -7.52 -5.65 16.96
C ARG A 21 -7.89 -4.17 16.87
N PRO A 22 -7.30 -3.42 15.94
CA PRO A 22 -7.66 -2.03 15.73
C PRO A 22 -9.11 -1.92 15.20
N PRO A 23 -9.69 -0.71 15.19
CA PRO A 23 -10.97 -0.48 14.53
C PRO A 23 -10.94 -0.99 13.10
N ARG A 24 -11.94 -1.79 12.74
CA ARG A 24 -12.07 -2.32 11.39
C ARG A 24 -12.63 -1.24 10.47
N ASP A 25 -12.04 -1.11 9.30
CA ASP A 25 -12.60 -0.32 8.21
C ASP A 25 -13.93 -0.93 7.77
N SER A 26 -15.00 -0.15 7.81
CA SER A 26 -16.32 -0.58 7.33
C SER A 26 -16.67 0.21 6.08
N TYR A 27 -16.95 -0.49 5.01
CA TYR A 27 -17.32 0.09 3.73
C TYR A 27 -18.36 -0.80 3.03
N THR A 28 -19.03 -0.26 2.02
CA THR A 28 -19.93 -0.99 1.14
C THR A 28 -19.24 -1.25 -0.21
N GLU A 29 -19.59 -2.34 -0.89
CA GLU A 29 -18.91 -2.78 -2.12
C GLU A 29 -19.02 -1.79 -3.29
N ASP A 30 -19.97 -0.87 -3.24
CA ASP A 30 -20.12 0.22 -4.22
C ASP A 30 -18.90 1.16 -4.24
N LEU A 31 -18.18 1.32 -3.10
CA LEU A 31 -16.93 2.07 -3.05
C LEU A 31 -15.79 1.44 -3.87
N LEU A 32 -15.91 0.18 -4.26
CA LEU A 32 -15.00 -0.47 -5.21
C LEU A 32 -15.25 -0.04 -6.67
N GLY A 33 -16.32 0.72 -6.92
CA GLY A 33 -16.79 1.09 -8.24
C GLY A 33 -17.63 0.00 -8.91
N HIS A 34 -18.17 0.31 -10.10
CA HIS A 34 -19.01 -0.64 -10.85
C HIS A 34 -18.19 -1.85 -11.34
N PRO A 35 -18.80 -3.07 -11.38
CA PRO A 35 -18.10 -4.26 -11.87
C PRO A 35 -17.65 -4.16 -13.34
N ILE A 36 -18.34 -3.36 -14.15
CA ILE A 36 -17.98 -3.07 -15.53
C ILE A 36 -17.89 -1.55 -15.67
N PHE A 37 -16.74 -1.04 -16.11
CA PHE A 37 -16.51 0.40 -16.21
C PHE A 37 -15.63 0.78 -17.41
N MET A 38 -15.78 2.00 -17.88
CA MET A 38 -14.96 2.54 -18.95
C MET A 38 -13.86 3.45 -18.42
N TYR A 39 -12.66 3.31 -18.96
CA TYR A 39 -11.56 4.22 -18.73
C TYR A 39 -10.73 4.42 -19.98
N LYS A 40 -10.60 5.67 -20.45
CA LYS A 40 -9.88 6.04 -21.68
C LYS A 40 -10.33 5.24 -22.91
N GLY A 41 -11.64 5.06 -23.07
CA GLY A 41 -12.23 4.37 -24.23
C GLY A 41 -12.04 2.86 -24.25
N LYS A 42 -11.60 2.26 -23.15
CA LYS A 42 -11.49 0.81 -22.97
C LYS A 42 -12.44 0.35 -21.86
N THR A 43 -13.07 -0.81 -22.03
CA THR A 43 -13.88 -1.45 -20.99
C THR A 43 -12.97 -2.27 -20.06
N TYR A 44 -13.23 -2.17 -18.77
CA TYR A 44 -12.55 -2.92 -17.71
C TYR A 44 -13.55 -3.65 -16.84
N LEU A 45 -13.12 -4.76 -16.28
CA LEU A 45 -13.91 -5.62 -15.41
C LEU A 45 -13.31 -5.61 -14.00
N ARG A 46 -14.18 -5.57 -12.99
CA ARG A 46 -13.87 -5.96 -11.61
C ARG A 46 -14.45 -7.34 -11.37
N LYS A 47 -13.60 -8.28 -11.01
CA LYS A 47 -13.98 -9.64 -10.62
C LYS A 47 -13.68 -9.83 -9.14
N ASP A 48 -14.70 -10.18 -8.36
CA ASP A 48 -14.56 -10.38 -6.92
C ASP A 48 -14.38 -11.87 -6.61
N TYR A 49 -13.54 -12.17 -5.62
CA TYR A 49 -13.18 -13.53 -5.21
C TYR A 49 -13.15 -13.65 -3.70
N ASP A 50 -13.56 -14.83 -3.23
CA ASP A 50 -13.43 -15.26 -1.85
C ASP A 50 -12.32 -16.32 -1.76
N LEU A 51 -11.24 -16.02 -1.03
CA LEU A 51 -10.10 -16.92 -0.87
C LEU A 51 -9.94 -17.28 0.60
N VAL A 52 -9.54 -18.51 0.87
CA VAL A 52 -9.30 -18.97 2.25
C VAL A 52 -7.89 -18.61 2.66
N SER A 53 -7.74 -17.89 3.76
CA SER A 53 -6.45 -17.48 4.33
C SER A 53 -5.68 -18.66 4.93
N SER A 54 -4.43 -18.42 5.32
CA SER A 54 -3.58 -19.40 5.98
C SER A 54 -4.13 -19.88 7.34
N GLU A 55 -5.01 -19.11 7.96
CA GLU A 55 -5.69 -19.44 9.22
C GLU A 55 -7.14 -19.92 9.03
N GLY A 56 -7.59 -20.13 7.78
CA GLY A 56 -8.92 -20.63 7.46
C GLY A 56 -10.03 -19.60 7.36
N TYR A 57 -9.73 -18.30 7.40
CA TYR A 57 -10.69 -17.21 7.25
C TYR A 57 -10.92 -16.85 5.78
N ILE A 58 -12.12 -16.43 5.43
CA ILE A 58 -12.43 -15.94 4.09
C ILE A 58 -11.88 -14.51 3.91
N MET A 59 -11.01 -14.34 2.92
CA MET A 59 -10.49 -13.05 2.46
C MET A 59 -11.29 -12.58 1.25
N LYS A 60 -11.77 -11.33 1.30
CA LYS A 60 -12.45 -10.67 0.18
C LYS A 60 -11.43 -10.02 -0.73
N CYS A 61 -11.44 -10.40 -2.01
CA CYS A 61 -10.49 -9.94 -3.01
C CYS A 61 -11.21 -9.33 -4.21
N SER A 62 -10.54 -8.42 -4.92
CA SER A 62 -11.04 -7.88 -6.20
C SER A 62 -9.90 -7.78 -7.21
N PHE A 63 -10.17 -8.22 -8.43
CA PHE A 63 -9.25 -8.17 -9.56
C PHE A 63 -9.78 -7.25 -10.63
N PHE A 64 -8.98 -6.28 -11.06
CA PHE A 64 -9.31 -5.30 -12.09
C PHE A 64 -8.44 -5.54 -13.31
N GLU A 65 -9.09 -5.79 -14.46
CA GLU A 65 -8.44 -6.09 -15.72
C GLU A 65 -9.24 -5.54 -16.90
N PRO A 66 -8.63 -5.31 -18.09
CA PRO A 66 -9.40 -4.99 -19.28
C PRO A 66 -10.26 -6.20 -19.70
N GLU A 67 -11.44 -5.91 -20.27
CA GLU A 67 -12.22 -6.90 -21.00
C GLU A 67 -11.40 -7.46 -22.16
N ASP A 68 -11.66 -8.70 -22.57
CA ASP A 68 -10.81 -9.43 -23.52
C ASP A 68 -10.62 -8.69 -24.85
N ASP A 69 -11.65 -8.06 -25.39
CA ASP A 69 -11.60 -7.27 -26.63
C ASP A 69 -10.70 -6.02 -26.53
N TYR A 70 -10.47 -5.53 -25.32
CA TYR A 70 -9.64 -4.36 -25.03
C TYR A 70 -8.26 -4.71 -24.49
N ARG A 71 -7.92 -6.00 -24.37
CA ARG A 71 -6.59 -6.42 -23.91
C ARG A 71 -5.51 -6.04 -24.90
N PRO A 72 -4.53 -5.20 -24.51
CA PRO A 72 -3.43 -4.85 -25.41
C PRO A 72 -2.47 -6.02 -25.64
N LYS A 73 -2.43 -6.98 -24.72
CA LYS A 73 -1.59 -8.19 -24.78
C LYS A 73 -2.34 -9.38 -24.18
N LYS A 74 -2.09 -10.58 -24.73
CA LYS A 74 -2.66 -11.84 -24.21
C LYS A 74 -2.28 -12.08 -22.73
N ILE A 75 -1.05 -11.69 -22.34
CA ILE A 75 -0.53 -11.83 -20.98
C ILE A 75 -0.18 -10.44 -20.46
N MET A 76 -0.75 -10.06 -19.34
CA MET A 76 -0.57 -8.75 -18.71
C MET A 76 -0.02 -8.90 -17.28
N PRO A 77 0.84 -7.98 -16.84
CA PRO A 77 1.32 -7.98 -15.46
C PRO A 77 0.21 -7.55 -14.50
N VAL A 78 0.39 -7.89 -13.23
CA VAL A 78 -0.49 -7.51 -12.15
C VAL A 78 0.31 -6.93 -10.97
N VAL A 79 -0.26 -5.93 -10.30
CA VAL A 79 0.19 -5.46 -9.01
C VAL A 79 -0.81 -5.93 -7.96
N LEU A 80 -0.34 -6.70 -6.98
CA LEU A 80 -1.07 -7.04 -5.78
C LEU A 80 -0.84 -5.93 -4.75
N TYR A 81 -1.92 -5.24 -4.38
CA TYR A 81 -1.89 -4.18 -3.36
C TYR A 81 -2.22 -4.74 -1.99
N LEU A 82 -1.36 -4.44 -1.02
CA LEU A 82 -1.45 -4.87 0.38
C LEU A 82 -1.71 -3.64 1.25
N HIS A 83 -2.90 -3.54 1.81
CA HIS A 83 -3.35 -2.37 2.57
C HIS A 83 -2.66 -2.22 3.93
N GLY A 84 -2.79 -1.03 4.52
CA GLY A 84 -2.30 -0.71 5.87
C GLY A 84 -3.15 -1.32 6.98
N ASN A 85 -2.64 -1.22 8.22
CA ASN A 85 -3.40 -1.57 9.42
C ASN A 85 -4.70 -0.75 9.51
N SER A 86 -5.79 -1.36 9.97
CA SER A 86 -7.14 -0.76 10.02
C SER A 86 -7.65 -0.26 8.67
N SER A 87 -7.12 -0.77 7.56
CA SER A 87 -7.53 -0.43 6.21
C SER A 87 -8.27 -1.58 5.53
N SER A 88 -8.50 -1.43 4.24
CA SER A 88 -9.20 -2.39 3.41
C SER A 88 -8.70 -2.33 1.96
N ARG A 89 -9.21 -3.22 1.10
CA ARG A 89 -8.94 -3.22 -0.35
C ARG A 89 -9.32 -1.92 -1.06
N ILE A 90 -10.18 -1.09 -0.45
CA ILE A 90 -10.53 0.25 -0.96
C ILE A 90 -9.27 1.14 -1.09
N GLU A 91 -8.31 0.98 -0.19
CA GLU A 91 -7.07 1.76 -0.24
C GLU A 91 -6.33 1.60 -1.58
N GLY A 92 -6.36 0.41 -2.18
CA GLY A 92 -5.73 0.12 -3.46
C GLY A 92 -6.41 0.75 -4.67
N ILE A 93 -7.70 1.14 -4.56
CA ILE A 93 -8.46 1.70 -5.69
C ILE A 93 -7.86 3.03 -6.18
N HIS A 94 -7.22 3.79 -5.30
CA HIS A 94 -6.53 5.03 -5.70
C HIS A 94 -5.40 4.82 -6.72
N MET A 95 -4.86 3.59 -6.81
CA MET A 95 -3.78 3.23 -7.73
C MET A 95 -4.32 2.74 -9.08
N LEU A 96 -5.61 2.38 -9.15
CA LEU A 96 -6.22 1.71 -10.29
C LEU A 96 -5.98 2.45 -11.60
N LYS A 97 -6.36 3.73 -11.68
CA LYS A 97 -6.20 4.52 -12.92
C LYS A 97 -4.74 4.64 -13.36
N GLU A 98 -3.82 4.72 -12.40
CA GLU A 98 -2.40 4.84 -12.68
C GLU A 98 -1.81 3.54 -13.26
N LEU A 99 -2.27 2.40 -12.79
CA LEU A 99 -1.84 1.09 -13.27
C LEU A 99 -2.50 0.73 -14.61
N LEU A 100 -3.83 0.91 -14.71
CA LEU A 100 -4.57 0.57 -15.95
C LEU A 100 -4.08 1.34 -17.17
N LYS A 101 -3.71 2.62 -17.04
CA LYS A 101 -3.14 3.41 -18.17
C LYS A 101 -1.79 2.91 -18.66
N ARG A 102 -1.14 2.01 -17.90
CA ARG A 102 0.13 1.36 -18.22
C ARG A 102 0.00 -0.11 -18.55
N ASP A 103 -1.24 -0.55 -18.79
CA ASP A 103 -1.54 -1.95 -19.09
C ASP A 103 -1.08 -2.90 -17.98
N ILE A 104 -1.26 -2.49 -16.72
CA ILE A 104 -0.99 -3.27 -15.51
C ILE A 104 -2.32 -3.50 -14.79
N ASN A 105 -2.65 -4.76 -14.54
CA ASN A 105 -3.81 -5.16 -13.76
C ASN A 105 -3.61 -4.84 -12.27
N LEU A 106 -4.69 -4.70 -11.54
CA LEU A 106 -4.67 -4.49 -10.09
C LEU A 106 -5.41 -5.63 -9.39
N PHE A 107 -4.78 -6.22 -8.39
CA PHE A 107 -5.42 -7.14 -7.44
C PHE A 107 -5.37 -6.52 -6.04
N VAL A 108 -6.50 -6.49 -5.35
CA VAL A 108 -6.62 -5.94 -4.00
C VAL A 108 -7.27 -6.96 -3.08
N VAL A 109 -6.93 -6.93 -1.79
CA VAL A 109 -7.41 -7.87 -0.78
C VAL A 109 -7.80 -7.12 0.49
N ASP A 110 -8.81 -7.59 1.19
CA ASP A 110 -8.99 -7.37 2.63
C ASP A 110 -8.30 -8.52 3.36
N PHE A 111 -7.29 -8.24 4.17
CA PHE A 111 -6.68 -9.26 5.02
C PHE A 111 -7.63 -9.71 6.13
N PRO A 112 -7.44 -10.91 6.73
CA PRO A 112 -8.20 -11.33 7.90
C PRO A 112 -8.20 -10.26 9.00
N GLY A 113 -9.35 -10.04 9.62
CA GLY A 113 -9.53 -8.99 10.61
C GLY A 113 -9.74 -7.57 10.04
N CYS A 114 -9.73 -7.40 8.71
CA CYS A 114 -9.87 -6.11 8.02
C CYS A 114 -11.02 -6.11 7.01
N GLY A 115 -11.53 -4.92 6.70
CA GLY A 115 -12.57 -4.70 5.70
C GLY A 115 -13.77 -5.66 5.85
N LEU A 116 -14.14 -6.32 4.75
CA LEU A 116 -15.25 -7.28 4.69
C LEU A 116 -14.80 -8.74 4.88
N SER A 117 -13.51 -8.99 5.11
CA SER A 117 -12.98 -10.33 5.37
C SER A 117 -13.34 -10.85 6.75
N GLU A 118 -13.31 -12.15 6.92
CA GLU A 118 -13.49 -12.80 8.22
C GLU A 118 -12.28 -12.59 9.14
N GLY A 119 -12.30 -13.18 10.32
CA GLY A 119 -11.26 -13.06 11.31
C GLY A 119 -11.49 -11.86 12.25
N GLU A 120 -10.77 -11.86 13.35
CA GLU A 120 -10.89 -10.85 14.40
C GLU A 120 -9.59 -10.06 14.57
N PHE A 121 -8.45 -10.71 14.38
CA PHE A 121 -7.13 -10.18 14.68
C PHE A 121 -6.31 -9.98 13.41
N ILE A 122 -5.40 -9.01 13.49
CA ILE A 122 -4.31 -8.80 12.54
C ILE A 122 -2.99 -9.19 13.18
N SER A 123 -1.97 -9.42 12.37
CA SER A 123 -0.64 -9.79 12.84
C SER A 123 0.49 -8.89 12.33
N LEU A 124 0.14 -7.73 11.77
CA LEU A 124 1.06 -6.68 11.32
C LEU A 124 2.11 -7.15 10.29
N GLY A 125 1.84 -8.19 9.53
CA GLY A 125 2.71 -8.76 8.50
C GLY A 125 3.12 -10.20 8.76
N TYR A 126 2.86 -10.78 9.94
CA TYR A 126 3.26 -12.15 10.24
C TYR A 126 2.37 -13.17 9.49
N HIS A 127 1.08 -13.28 9.83
CA HIS A 127 0.13 -14.16 9.14
C HIS A 127 -0.15 -13.63 7.74
N GLU A 128 -0.26 -12.30 7.57
CA GLU A 128 -0.50 -11.68 6.27
C GLU A 128 0.59 -12.06 5.25
N SER A 129 1.83 -12.32 5.68
CA SER A 129 2.88 -12.80 4.77
C SER A 129 2.64 -14.24 4.27
N HIS A 130 1.93 -15.09 5.03
CA HIS A 130 1.50 -16.41 4.58
C HIS A 130 0.31 -16.31 3.63
N ASP A 131 -0.60 -15.37 3.90
CA ASP A 131 -1.74 -15.10 3.04
C ASP A 131 -1.31 -14.55 1.67
N VAL A 132 -0.25 -13.74 1.63
CA VAL A 132 0.33 -13.28 0.35
C VAL A 132 0.74 -14.46 -0.52
N LYS A 133 1.24 -15.56 0.05
CA LYS A 133 1.55 -16.76 -0.74
C LYS A 133 0.31 -17.33 -1.42
N ILE A 134 -0.80 -17.44 -0.68
CA ILE A 134 -2.07 -17.93 -1.21
C ILE A 134 -2.59 -17.02 -2.33
N LEU A 135 -2.51 -15.70 -2.11
CA LEU A 135 -2.88 -14.71 -3.11
C LEU A 135 -2.04 -14.81 -4.38
N VAL A 136 -0.72 -14.97 -4.24
CA VAL A 136 0.20 -15.12 -5.39
C VAL A 136 -0.05 -16.42 -6.12
N ASP A 137 -0.27 -17.54 -5.40
CA ASP A 137 -0.62 -18.83 -5.99
C ASP A 137 -1.94 -18.74 -6.79
N PHE A 138 -2.93 -18.03 -6.28
CA PHE A 138 -4.19 -17.79 -6.97
C PHE A 138 -4.01 -16.91 -8.21
N ILE A 139 -3.32 -15.78 -8.07
CA ILE A 139 -3.09 -14.80 -9.14
C ILE A 139 -2.33 -15.43 -10.31
N GLU A 140 -1.31 -16.25 -10.04
CA GLU A 140 -0.53 -16.94 -11.07
C GLU A 140 -1.39 -17.85 -11.96
N ASN A 141 -2.45 -18.42 -11.38
CA ASN A 141 -3.38 -19.30 -12.10
C ASN A 141 -4.52 -18.57 -12.81
N LEU A 142 -4.64 -17.24 -12.67
CA LEU A 142 -5.64 -16.46 -13.40
C LEU A 142 -5.27 -16.39 -14.89
N PRO A 143 -6.26 -16.56 -15.80
CA PRO A 143 -6.03 -16.45 -17.23
C PRO A 143 -5.45 -15.10 -17.62
N GLY A 144 -4.39 -15.11 -18.43
CA GLY A 144 -3.80 -13.89 -18.98
C GLY A 144 -3.00 -13.05 -17.99
N VAL A 145 -2.70 -13.57 -16.79
CA VAL A 145 -1.78 -12.93 -15.84
C VAL A 145 -0.33 -13.35 -16.10
N GLY A 146 0.57 -12.38 -16.01
CA GLY A 146 2.02 -12.57 -16.20
C GLY A 146 2.82 -12.21 -14.95
N ARG A 147 3.72 -11.25 -15.07
CA ARG A 147 4.61 -10.84 -13.96
C ARG A 147 3.82 -10.22 -12.81
N ILE A 148 4.20 -10.56 -11.58
CA ILE A 148 3.56 -10.07 -10.36
C ILE A 148 4.46 -9.05 -9.67
N GLY A 149 3.90 -7.88 -9.33
CA GLY A 149 4.49 -6.90 -8.43
C GLY A 149 3.72 -6.81 -7.12
N LEU A 150 4.39 -6.42 -6.05
CA LEU A 150 3.74 -6.12 -4.77
C LEU A 150 3.83 -4.63 -4.45
N TRP A 151 2.72 -4.06 -4.02
CA TRP A 151 2.68 -2.70 -3.50
C TRP A 151 2.03 -2.70 -2.13
N GLY A 152 2.83 -2.53 -1.09
CA GLY A 152 2.34 -2.52 0.27
C GLY A 152 2.44 -1.15 0.93
N ARG A 153 1.50 -0.84 1.82
CA ARG A 153 1.51 0.35 2.66
C ARG A 153 1.51 -0.01 4.13
N SER A 154 2.36 0.64 4.95
CA SER A 154 2.44 0.45 6.40
C SER A 154 2.60 -1.04 6.76
N MET A 155 1.60 -1.68 7.40
CA MET A 155 1.53 -3.12 7.61
C MET A 155 1.76 -3.90 6.30
N GLY A 156 1.07 -3.53 5.21
CA GLY A 156 1.24 -4.15 3.89
C GLY A 156 2.67 -3.98 3.34
N ALA A 157 3.34 -2.86 3.63
CA ALA A 157 4.74 -2.65 3.24
C ALA A 157 5.71 -3.54 4.03
N ALA A 158 5.47 -3.74 5.32
CA ALA A 158 6.20 -4.69 6.14
C ALA A 158 5.97 -6.13 5.65
N THR A 159 4.72 -6.48 5.34
CA THR A 159 4.33 -7.77 4.74
C THR A 159 5.06 -8.01 3.42
N THR A 160 5.11 -6.99 2.53
CA THR A 160 5.85 -7.03 1.27
C THR A 160 7.33 -7.37 1.51
N MET A 161 7.99 -6.70 2.45
CA MET A 161 9.40 -6.97 2.77
C MET A 161 9.61 -8.37 3.33
N ILE A 162 8.74 -8.84 4.22
CA ILE A 162 8.83 -10.17 4.84
C ILE A 162 8.65 -11.29 3.81
N TYR A 163 7.77 -11.09 2.83
CA TYR A 163 7.43 -12.13 1.85
C TYR A 163 8.37 -12.18 0.65
N SER A 164 8.75 -11.03 0.08
CA SER A 164 9.31 -10.94 -1.28
C SER A 164 10.55 -11.82 -1.51
N HIS A 165 11.43 -11.97 -0.52
CA HIS A 165 12.63 -12.79 -0.67
C HIS A 165 12.34 -14.30 -0.74
N LYS A 166 11.12 -14.73 -0.42
CA LYS A 166 10.71 -16.14 -0.38
C LYS A 166 10.11 -16.63 -1.69
N ASP A 167 9.84 -15.71 -2.64
CA ASP A 167 9.09 -16.02 -3.85
C ASP A 167 9.65 -15.29 -5.08
N GLU A 168 10.24 -16.05 -5.97
CA GLU A 168 10.87 -15.54 -7.20
C GLU A 168 9.85 -15.05 -8.25
N ARG A 169 8.57 -15.36 -8.09
CA ARG A 169 7.49 -14.86 -8.95
C ARG A 169 7.29 -13.37 -8.80
N ILE A 170 7.68 -12.81 -7.64
CA ILE A 170 7.63 -11.36 -7.40
C ILE A 170 8.78 -10.69 -8.15
N LYS A 171 8.44 -9.79 -9.10
CA LYS A 171 9.40 -9.15 -9.99
C LYS A 171 9.73 -7.71 -9.66
N ALA A 172 8.88 -7.03 -8.87
CA ALA A 172 9.10 -5.65 -8.43
C ALA A 172 8.30 -5.37 -7.16
N ILE A 173 8.82 -4.54 -6.25
CA ILE A 173 8.16 -4.22 -5.00
C ILE A 173 8.14 -2.71 -4.69
N CYS A 174 7.02 -2.23 -4.19
CA CYS A 174 6.86 -0.90 -3.64
C CYS A 174 6.48 -0.99 -2.17
N MET A 175 7.23 -0.30 -1.31
CA MET A 175 6.99 -0.25 0.13
C MET A 175 6.75 1.20 0.55
N ASP A 176 5.51 1.50 0.92
CA ASP A 176 5.09 2.82 1.36
C ASP A 176 4.98 2.88 2.88
N SER A 177 5.83 3.66 3.52
CA SER A 177 5.93 3.85 4.98
C SER A 177 6.06 2.54 5.77
N PRO A 178 6.99 1.63 5.42
CA PRO A 178 7.25 0.41 6.17
C PRO A 178 7.87 0.70 7.52
N PHE A 179 7.61 -0.16 8.50
CA PHE A 179 8.48 -0.25 9.68
C PHE A 179 9.58 -1.31 9.47
N ALA A 180 10.73 -1.10 10.12
CA ALA A 180 11.88 -2.00 10.02
C ALA A 180 11.86 -3.10 11.10
N ASP A 181 11.46 -2.74 12.32
CA ASP A 181 11.36 -3.61 13.49
C ASP A 181 10.14 -3.16 14.31
N PHE A 182 9.22 -4.06 14.57
CA PHE A 182 7.99 -3.70 15.29
C PHE A 182 8.26 -3.41 16.77
N SER A 183 9.22 -4.08 17.41
CA SER A 183 9.59 -3.77 18.79
C SER A 183 10.16 -2.36 18.93
N LEU A 184 10.97 -1.93 17.95
CA LEU A 184 11.48 -0.57 17.89
C LEU A 184 10.34 0.43 17.68
N LEU A 185 9.44 0.19 16.72
CA LEU A 185 8.28 1.03 16.47
C LEU A 185 7.38 1.15 17.71
N ALA A 186 7.07 0.03 18.37
CA ALA A 186 6.25 0.03 19.58
C ALA A 186 6.90 0.86 20.71
N LYS A 187 8.22 0.76 20.87
CA LYS A 187 8.97 1.58 21.83
C LYS A 187 8.91 3.08 21.48
N GLU A 188 9.08 3.43 20.20
CA GLU A 188 8.99 4.82 19.73
C GLU A 188 7.59 5.41 19.96
N LEU A 189 6.55 4.64 19.67
CA LEU A 189 5.16 5.05 19.89
C LEU A 189 4.86 5.27 21.38
N VAL A 190 5.29 4.36 22.25
CA VAL A 190 5.12 4.49 23.70
C VAL A 190 5.86 5.72 24.23
N LEU A 191 7.12 5.92 23.86
CA LEU A 191 7.91 7.08 24.30
C LEU A 191 7.32 8.42 23.81
N LYS A 192 6.78 8.45 22.59
CA LYS A 192 6.19 9.65 21.99
C LYS A 192 4.86 10.04 22.66
N GLN A 193 4.05 9.03 23.00
CA GLN A 193 2.68 9.24 23.47
C GLN A 193 2.55 9.32 25.00
N ILE A 194 3.37 8.56 25.70
CA ILE A 194 3.17 8.30 27.11
C ILE A 194 4.39 8.83 27.87
N LYS A 195 4.73 10.03 27.91
CA LYS A 195 5.86 10.66 28.67
C LYS A 195 6.30 9.88 29.94
N LEU A 196 6.48 8.56 29.83
CA LEU A 196 6.85 7.68 30.94
C LEU A 196 8.36 7.64 31.12
N PRO A 197 8.85 7.47 32.36
CA PRO A 197 10.24 7.08 32.61
C PRO A 197 10.58 5.77 31.86
N GLY A 198 11.76 5.71 31.24
CA GLY A 198 12.16 4.60 30.34
C GLY A 198 12.03 3.19 30.95
N PHE A 199 12.26 3.06 32.29
CA PHE A 199 12.13 1.76 32.97
C PHE A 199 10.69 1.23 33.04
N LEU A 200 9.67 2.11 33.02
CA LEU A 200 8.25 1.72 32.98
C LEU A 200 7.82 1.31 31.57
N VAL A 201 8.44 1.88 30.54
CA VAL A 201 8.16 1.53 29.13
C VAL A 201 8.48 0.06 28.84
N ASP A 202 9.62 -0.43 29.31
CA ASP A 202 10.02 -1.82 29.08
C ASP A 202 9.09 -2.82 29.78
N GLY A 203 8.58 -2.47 30.99
CA GLY A 203 7.56 -3.24 31.70
C GLY A 203 6.23 -3.32 30.94
N ALA A 204 5.75 -2.17 30.44
CA ALA A 204 4.53 -2.10 29.65
C ALA A 204 4.63 -2.92 28.35
N LEU A 205 5.74 -2.77 27.63
CA LEU A 205 6.01 -3.54 26.42
C LEU A 205 6.05 -5.05 26.68
N LYS A 206 6.61 -5.48 27.82
CA LYS A 206 6.62 -6.90 28.21
C LYS A 206 5.21 -7.46 28.38
N ILE A 207 4.34 -6.72 29.08
CA ILE A 207 2.94 -7.12 29.29
C ILE A 207 2.20 -7.20 27.93
N ILE A 208 2.37 -6.19 27.07
CA ILE A 208 1.76 -6.17 25.73
C ILE A 208 2.22 -7.38 24.91
N LYS A 209 3.54 -7.66 24.88
CA LYS A 209 4.11 -8.81 24.15
C LYS A 209 3.53 -10.13 24.63
N MET A 210 3.43 -10.33 25.94
CA MET A 210 2.87 -11.55 26.53
C MET A 210 1.40 -11.71 26.17
N THR A 211 0.62 -10.64 26.26
CA THR A 211 -0.82 -10.67 25.97
C THR A 211 -1.09 -10.92 24.49
N VAL A 212 -0.39 -10.24 23.58
CA VAL A 212 -0.49 -10.45 22.14
C VAL A 212 -0.13 -11.88 21.77
N LYS A 213 0.96 -12.42 22.34
CA LYS A 213 1.36 -13.81 22.10
C LYS A 213 0.32 -14.81 22.59
N LYS A 214 -0.31 -14.57 23.75
CA LYS A 214 -1.38 -15.42 24.27
C LYS A 214 -2.65 -15.38 23.41
N LYS A 215 -3.03 -14.19 22.90
CA LYS A 215 -4.30 -13.99 22.15
C LYS A 215 -4.24 -14.39 20.69
N ASN A 216 -3.12 -14.14 20.01
CA ASN A 216 -2.98 -14.33 18.56
C ASN A 216 -1.75 -15.16 18.16
N GLY A 217 -1.04 -15.76 19.10
CA GLY A 217 0.20 -16.50 18.79
C GLY A 217 1.37 -15.65 18.29
N LEU A 218 1.13 -14.35 18.02
CA LEU A 218 2.12 -13.44 17.46
C LEU A 218 3.24 -13.13 18.45
N ASP A 219 4.45 -13.50 18.07
CA ASP A 219 5.67 -13.06 18.76
C ASP A 219 6.17 -11.75 18.15
N ILE A 220 5.80 -10.64 18.79
CA ILE A 220 6.15 -9.29 18.34
C ILE A 220 7.66 -9.11 18.10
N GLU A 221 8.51 -9.81 18.86
CA GLU A 221 9.96 -9.71 18.72
C GLU A 221 10.48 -10.32 17.41
N LYS A 222 9.72 -11.24 16.81
CA LYS A 222 10.04 -11.86 15.53
C LYS A 222 9.55 -11.04 14.34
N LEU A 223 8.74 -10.00 14.58
CA LEU A 223 8.21 -9.16 13.52
C LEU A 223 9.23 -8.09 13.11
N LYS A 224 10.22 -8.51 12.33
CA LYS A 224 11.36 -7.69 11.88
C LYS A 224 11.53 -7.76 10.37
N PRO A 225 10.84 -6.91 9.61
CA PRO A 225 11.07 -6.79 8.17
C PRO A 225 12.55 -6.55 7.81
N LEU A 226 13.29 -5.91 8.71
CA LEU A 226 14.73 -5.67 8.55
C LEU A 226 15.55 -6.95 8.32
N ASP A 227 15.15 -8.07 8.92
CA ASP A 227 15.85 -9.37 8.76
C ASP A 227 15.66 -9.97 7.34
N SER A 228 14.66 -9.50 6.62
CA SER A 228 14.37 -9.90 5.23
C SER A 228 15.10 -9.02 4.20
N ALA A 229 15.40 -7.78 4.52
CA ALA A 229 16.01 -6.83 3.59
C ALA A 229 17.35 -7.31 2.98
N PRO A 230 18.29 -7.95 3.74
CA PRO A 230 19.53 -8.48 3.18
C PRO A 230 19.35 -9.70 2.27
N LYS A 231 18.13 -10.28 2.23
CA LYS A 231 17.79 -11.47 1.43
C LYS A 231 17.01 -11.09 0.18
N THR A 232 16.43 -9.88 0.14
CA THR A 232 15.53 -9.42 -0.92
C THR A 232 16.33 -8.79 -2.06
N MET A 233 16.07 -9.24 -3.30
CA MET A 233 16.85 -8.88 -4.49
C MET A 233 16.03 -8.17 -5.57
N GLN A 234 14.70 -8.19 -5.48
CA GLN A 234 13.80 -7.62 -6.47
C GLN A 234 14.06 -6.11 -6.64
N PRO A 235 13.85 -5.53 -7.84
CA PRO A 235 13.75 -4.08 -7.97
C PRO A 235 12.77 -3.50 -6.94
N ALA A 236 13.17 -2.44 -6.23
CA ALA A 236 12.42 -1.89 -5.11
C ALA A 236 12.32 -0.36 -5.12
N ILE A 237 11.13 0.15 -4.82
CA ILE A 237 10.93 1.56 -4.51
C ILE A 237 10.38 1.68 -3.08
N PHE A 238 11.08 2.46 -2.26
CA PHE A 238 10.67 2.83 -0.91
C PHE A 238 10.09 4.23 -0.95
N ILE A 239 8.89 4.41 -0.43
CA ILE A 239 8.21 5.69 -0.29
C ILE A 239 8.06 5.98 1.19
N HIS A 240 8.23 7.25 1.62
CA HIS A 240 7.92 7.66 2.98
C HIS A 240 7.48 9.12 3.03
N ALA A 241 6.44 9.40 3.81
CA ALA A 241 5.95 10.75 4.01
C ALA A 241 6.86 11.53 4.98
N ASN A 242 7.23 12.77 4.63
CA ASN A 242 8.14 13.59 5.43
C ASN A 242 7.62 13.88 6.84
N SER A 243 6.30 14.08 6.97
CA SER A 243 5.63 14.39 8.23
C SER A 243 4.90 13.18 8.81
N ASP A 244 5.45 11.98 8.60
CA ASP A 244 4.90 10.75 9.19
C ASP A 244 5.03 10.78 10.71
N GLU A 245 3.87 10.89 11.38
CA GLU A 245 3.81 10.99 12.84
C GLU A 245 3.76 9.61 13.51
N LEU A 246 3.44 8.56 12.74
CA LEU A 246 3.28 7.20 13.24
C LEU A 246 4.57 6.39 13.11
N ILE A 247 5.14 6.33 11.91
CA ILE A 247 6.37 5.60 11.61
C ILE A 247 7.46 6.59 11.20
N ASN A 248 8.54 6.64 11.94
CA ASN A 248 9.66 7.53 11.63
C ASN A 248 10.31 7.13 10.29
N ASN A 249 10.69 8.13 9.48
CA ASN A 249 11.41 7.93 8.21
C ASN A 249 12.65 7.05 8.32
N LYS A 250 13.30 7.01 9.50
CA LYS A 250 14.46 6.17 9.77
C LYS A 250 14.19 4.69 9.52
N HIS A 251 12.96 4.21 9.72
CA HIS A 251 12.61 2.83 9.43
C HIS A 251 12.80 2.48 7.93
N SER A 252 12.32 3.34 7.02
CA SER A 252 12.58 3.15 5.59
C SER A 252 14.05 3.28 5.23
N GLU A 253 14.78 4.19 5.87
CA GLU A 253 16.23 4.35 5.68
C GLU A 253 16.99 3.11 6.12
N MET A 254 16.66 2.52 7.28
CA MET A 254 17.25 1.27 7.77
C MET A 254 17.01 0.12 6.79
N LEU A 255 15.76 -0.03 6.32
CA LEU A 255 15.42 -1.05 5.33
C LEU A 255 16.17 -0.83 4.01
N TYR A 256 16.19 0.40 3.51
CA TYR A 256 16.89 0.76 2.28
C TYR A 256 18.39 0.48 2.35
N GLN A 257 19.04 0.80 3.47
CA GLN A 257 20.46 0.53 3.68
C GLN A 257 20.76 -0.97 3.71
N ALA A 258 19.94 -1.74 4.44
CA ALA A 258 20.09 -3.20 4.55
C ALA A 258 19.68 -3.98 3.30
N TYR A 259 18.92 -3.35 2.39
CA TYR A 259 18.38 -4.00 1.20
C TYR A 259 19.46 -4.44 0.22
N LYS A 260 19.48 -5.73 -0.14
CA LYS A 260 20.52 -6.34 -0.97
C LYS A 260 20.37 -6.05 -2.47
N GLY A 261 19.13 -5.92 -2.96
CA GLY A 261 18.87 -5.66 -4.37
C GLY A 261 19.58 -4.40 -4.87
N LYS A 262 20.18 -4.48 -6.05
CA LYS A 262 20.96 -3.37 -6.66
C LYS A 262 20.05 -2.25 -7.17
N ILE A 263 18.86 -2.60 -7.67
CA ILE A 263 17.89 -1.65 -8.21
C ILE A 263 16.96 -1.25 -7.07
N LYS A 264 17.29 -0.14 -6.40
CA LYS A 264 16.49 0.38 -5.29
C LYS A 264 16.50 1.90 -5.26
N THR A 265 15.36 2.48 -4.89
CA THR A 265 15.17 3.93 -4.75
C THR A 265 14.44 4.22 -3.45
N LEU A 266 14.86 5.26 -2.73
CA LEU A 266 14.14 5.81 -1.57
C LEU A 266 13.61 7.19 -1.94
N ARG A 267 12.29 7.34 -1.93
CA ARG A 267 11.57 8.57 -2.25
C ARG A 267 10.84 9.09 -1.02
N LYS A 268 11.23 10.24 -0.55
CA LYS A 268 10.48 10.99 0.47
C LYS A 268 9.49 11.94 -0.21
N CYS A 269 8.31 12.11 0.38
CA CYS A 269 7.26 12.97 -0.16
C CYS A 269 6.54 13.74 0.94
N ASP A 270 5.80 14.77 0.56
CA ASP A 270 4.97 15.51 1.48
C ASP A 270 3.78 14.70 1.93
N GLY A 271 3.29 14.99 3.13
CA GLY A 271 2.15 14.33 3.74
C GLY A 271 2.48 13.65 5.07
N LYS A 272 1.43 13.10 5.70
CA LYS A 272 1.46 12.32 6.94
C LYS A 272 1.37 10.83 6.63
N HIS A 273 1.36 9.99 7.68
CA HIS A 273 1.27 8.53 7.54
C HIS A 273 0.08 8.11 6.67
N ASN A 274 -1.11 8.56 6.99
CA ASN A 274 -2.37 8.17 6.31
C ASN A 274 -2.75 9.07 5.14
N THR A 275 -2.03 10.15 4.87
CA THR A 275 -2.33 11.05 3.76
C THR A 275 -2.13 10.34 2.41
N ARG A 276 -3.06 10.54 1.48
CA ARG A 276 -2.89 10.11 0.10
C ARG A 276 -1.58 10.65 -0.46
N ARG A 277 -0.82 9.81 -1.14
CA ARG A 277 0.44 10.24 -1.76
C ARG A 277 0.20 11.22 -2.90
N PRO A 278 1.04 12.25 -3.06
CA PRO A 278 0.93 13.20 -4.17
C PRO A 278 0.86 12.48 -5.52
N ASN A 279 0.07 13.00 -6.45
CA ASN A 279 -0.10 12.39 -7.78
C ASN A 279 1.23 12.19 -8.52
N LYS A 280 2.24 13.04 -8.27
CA LYS A 280 3.59 12.88 -8.82
C LYS A 280 4.23 11.58 -8.33
N VAL A 281 4.12 11.28 -7.03
CA VAL A 281 4.66 10.06 -6.41
C VAL A 281 3.94 8.82 -6.93
N ILE A 282 2.59 8.87 -7.02
CA ILE A 282 1.79 7.78 -7.58
C ILE A 282 2.21 7.48 -9.04
N ARG A 283 2.50 8.53 -9.82
CA ARG A 283 3.01 8.39 -11.18
C ARG A 283 4.40 7.75 -11.23
N GLU A 284 5.31 8.18 -10.35
CA GLU A 284 6.65 7.59 -10.22
C GLU A 284 6.57 6.09 -9.89
N ILE A 285 5.66 5.68 -8.99
CA ILE A 285 5.43 4.26 -8.66
C ILE A 285 4.87 3.51 -9.88
N GLY A 286 3.90 4.09 -10.59
CA GLY A 286 3.36 3.50 -11.83
C GLY A 286 4.43 3.31 -12.90
N GLU A 287 5.34 4.29 -13.10
CA GLU A 287 6.49 4.18 -14.01
C GLU A 287 7.47 3.09 -13.55
N PHE A 288 7.71 2.99 -12.25
CA PHE A 288 8.56 1.95 -11.69
C PHE A 288 8.00 0.55 -12.02
N PHE A 289 6.70 0.29 -11.77
CA PHE A 289 6.09 -0.98 -12.12
C PHE A 289 6.05 -1.22 -13.63
N TYR A 290 5.75 -0.20 -14.45
CA TYR A 290 5.79 -0.33 -15.90
C TYR A 290 7.16 -0.81 -16.38
N ARG A 291 8.24 -0.19 -15.90
CA ARG A 291 9.62 -0.52 -16.28
C ARG A 291 9.98 -1.96 -15.93
N HIS A 292 9.57 -2.45 -14.75
CA HIS A 292 10.01 -3.76 -14.27
C HIS A 292 9.03 -4.90 -14.56
N LEU A 293 7.77 -4.61 -14.87
CA LEU A 293 6.77 -5.63 -15.15
C LEU A 293 6.39 -5.73 -16.64
N VAL A 294 6.37 -4.60 -17.36
CA VAL A 294 5.89 -4.54 -18.76
C VAL A 294 7.04 -4.54 -19.76
N ASN A 295 8.07 -3.75 -19.52
CA ASN A 295 9.17 -3.54 -20.46
C ASN A 295 10.24 -4.64 -20.31
N LYS A 296 10.37 -5.53 -21.32
CA LYS A 296 11.30 -6.65 -21.30
C LYS A 296 12.77 -6.27 -21.55
N ASP A 297 13.03 -5.07 -22.08
CA ASP A 297 14.37 -4.68 -22.52
C ASP A 297 15.36 -4.46 -21.37
N HIS A 298 14.85 -4.29 -20.14
CA HIS A 298 15.69 -4.14 -18.96
C HIS A 298 16.33 -5.45 -18.46
N ASP A 299 15.74 -6.62 -18.76
CA ASP A 299 16.34 -7.90 -18.33
C ASP A 299 17.59 -8.24 -19.15
N ASN A 300 17.67 -7.74 -20.41
CA ASN A 300 18.82 -7.93 -21.29
C ASN A 300 19.98 -6.94 -21.02
N PHE A 301 19.73 -5.84 -20.32
CA PHE A 301 20.76 -4.86 -20.00
C PHE A 301 21.68 -5.33 -18.86
N ASN A 302 21.13 -6.09 -17.91
CA ASN A 302 21.90 -6.60 -16.76
C ASN A 302 22.80 -7.81 -17.09
N ILE A 303 22.62 -8.45 -18.25
CA ILE A 303 23.47 -9.59 -18.68
C ILE A 303 24.72 -9.09 -19.45
N ARG A 304 24.67 -7.86 -20.02
CA ARG A 304 25.79 -7.31 -20.83
C ARG A 304 26.76 -6.41 -20.05
N GLU A 305 26.42 -6.00 -18.81
CA GLU A 305 27.31 -5.13 -18.01
C GLU A 305 28.37 -5.89 -17.18
N ASN A 306 28.44 -7.23 -17.24
CA ASN A 306 29.48 -7.99 -16.55
C ASN A 306 30.78 -8.21 -17.35
N ASP A 307 30.83 -7.74 -18.60
CA ASP A 307 32.07 -7.78 -19.38
C ASP A 307 32.47 -6.35 -19.80
N ASN A 308 33.47 -5.80 -19.08
CA ASN A 308 34.20 -4.57 -19.39
C ASN A 308 33.41 -3.24 -19.30
N VAL A 309 33.52 -2.53 -18.18
CA VAL A 309 33.87 -1.10 -18.21
C VAL A 309 34.26 -0.61 -16.80
N SER A 310 35.52 -0.25 -16.67
CA SER A 310 36.06 0.65 -15.67
C SER A 310 35.45 2.05 -15.85
N HIS A 311 34.89 2.62 -14.78
CA HIS A 311 34.66 4.05 -14.53
C HIS A 311 34.19 4.94 -15.68
N LYS A 312 32.88 5.19 -15.71
CA LYS A 312 32.23 6.52 -15.83
C LYS A 312 30.72 6.33 -15.69
N SER A 313 30.21 6.34 -14.47
CA SER A 313 28.78 6.46 -14.22
C SER A 313 28.40 7.93 -14.26
N SER A 314 27.98 8.42 -15.41
CA SER A 314 27.19 9.63 -15.52
C SER A 314 25.72 9.21 -15.60
N ASN A 315 25.01 9.51 -14.56
CA ASN A 315 23.65 9.15 -14.23
C ASN A 315 22.63 9.54 -15.32
N MET A 316 22.12 8.56 -16.04
CA MET A 316 20.90 8.73 -16.87
C MET A 316 19.67 9.07 -15.99
N TYR A 317 19.73 8.80 -14.69
CA TYR A 317 18.74 9.24 -13.71
C TYR A 317 18.73 10.74 -13.50
N ASP A 318 19.89 11.40 -13.52
CA ASP A 318 20.02 12.85 -13.38
C ASP A 318 19.50 13.60 -14.63
N PHE A 319 19.58 12.98 -15.80
CA PHE A 319 19.08 13.59 -17.05
C PHE A 319 17.54 13.63 -17.12
N LEU A 320 16.86 12.62 -16.56
CA LEU A 320 15.39 12.55 -16.58
C LEU A 320 14.72 13.40 -15.48
N PHE A 321 15.46 13.75 -14.41
CA PHE A 321 14.90 14.44 -13.25
C PHE A 321 15.39 15.87 -13.05
N ASN A 322 16.43 16.34 -13.79
CA ASN A 322 16.99 17.67 -13.67
C ASN A 322 16.56 18.67 -14.77
N ASN A 323 15.75 18.27 -15.76
CA ASN A 323 15.31 19.19 -16.83
C ASN A 323 14.18 20.16 -16.44
N ASP A 324 13.65 20.09 -15.21
CA ASP A 324 12.60 21.02 -14.74
C ASP A 324 13.13 22.20 -13.91
N LYS A 325 14.45 22.37 -13.76
CA LYS A 325 15.03 23.48 -12.96
C LYS A 325 15.52 24.69 -13.76
N ASN A 326 15.41 24.69 -15.10
CA ASN A 326 15.91 25.80 -15.94
C ASN A 326 14.83 26.49 -16.79
N LYS A 327 13.70 26.81 -16.19
CA LYS A 327 12.72 27.72 -16.83
C LYS A 327 12.22 28.82 -15.89
N ASP A 328 13.09 29.41 -15.12
CA ASP A 328 12.85 30.70 -14.51
C ASP A 328 14.21 31.36 -14.28
N ASN A 329 14.65 32.14 -15.24
CA ASN A 329 15.50 33.32 -15.17
C ASN A 329 16.28 33.48 -16.49
N ASN A 330 15.79 34.36 -17.34
CA ASN A 330 16.57 35.38 -18.03
C ASN A 330 15.68 36.11 -19.03
N ASN A 331 15.10 37.19 -18.57
CA ASN A 331 14.85 38.37 -19.36
C ASN A 331 16.09 39.24 -19.19
N THR A 332 16.79 39.51 -20.26
CA THR A 332 17.35 40.85 -20.62
C THR A 332 18.22 40.70 -21.88
N ASP A 333 17.76 41.46 -22.89
CA ASP A 333 18.48 42.25 -23.89
C ASP A 333 19.58 41.67 -24.79
N ASN A 334 19.31 41.80 -26.03
CA ASN A 334 19.98 42.55 -27.11
C ASN A 334 20.24 41.79 -28.42
N ASN A 335 19.54 42.30 -29.43
CA ASN A 335 19.97 42.70 -30.77
C ASN A 335 20.88 41.84 -31.64
N ASP A 336 20.36 41.70 -32.80
CA ASP A 336 20.90 41.95 -34.15
C ASP A 336 21.10 40.75 -35.10
N SER A 337 20.40 40.96 -36.17
CA SER A 337 20.76 40.79 -37.59
C SER A 337 20.76 39.42 -38.28
N ASN A 338 19.85 39.42 -39.24
CA ASN A 338 20.03 39.08 -40.66
C ASN A 338 19.77 37.69 -41.23
N LYS A 339 18.73 37.72 -42.08
CA LYS A 339 18.62 37.19 -43.47
C LYS A 339 18.36 35.70 -43.65
N LYS A 340 17.22 35.48 -44.24
CA LYS A 340 16.78 35.30 -45.63
C LYS A 340 16.46 33.85 -46.02
N ASP A 341 15.24 33.76 -46.57
CA ASP A 341 14.74 33.09 -47.78
C ASP A 341 14.76 31.52 -47.77
N ASP A 342 13.76 30.79 -48.16
CA ASP A 342 12.73 30.85 -49.24
C ASP A 342 11.72 29.68 -48.99
N LYS A 343 10.44 29.93 -49.19
CA LYS A 343 9.41 29.43 -50.12
C LYS A 343 9.49 27.93 -50.55
N ASP A 344 8.44 27.18 -50.45
CA ASP A 344 7.31 26.94 -51.34
C ASP A 344 6.46 25.75 -50.86
N ASN A 345 5.20 25.96 -50.72
CA ASN A 345 4.02 25.48 -51.45
C ASN A 345 3.96 23.99 -51.87
N ILE A 346 2.88 23.28 -51.55
CA ILE A 346 1.82 22.90 -52.46
C ILE A 346 0.75 22.02 -51.72
N ASN A 347 -0.49 22.41 -51.98
CA ASN A 347 -1.77 21.72 -51.75
C ASN A 347 -1.85 20.34 -52.39
N GLU A 348 -2.71 19.45 -51.81
CA GLU A 348 -3.89 19.01 -52.57
C GLU A 348 -4.85 18.12 -51.71
N LYS A 349 -6.12 18.35 -51.96
CA LYS A 349 -7.33 17.70 -51.49
C LYS A 349 -7.46 16.29 -52.06
N ASN A 350 -8.16 15.41 -51.38
CA ASN A 350 -9.26 14.67 -52.04
C ASN A 350 -10.24 14.06 -51.01
N ASN A 351 -11.50 14.42 -51.25
CA ASN A 351 -12.71 13.81 -50.74
C ASN A 351 -12.90 12.40 -51.35
N ASN A 352 -13.52 11.48 -50.61
CA ASN A 352 -14.62 10.71 -51.16
C ASN A 352 -15.48 10.08 -50.06
N GLU A 353 -16.77 10.34 -50.25
CA GLU A 353 -17.93 9.73 -49.59
C GLU A 353 -18.05 8.25 -49.95
N ASN A 354 -18.57 7.42 -49.06
CA ASN A 354 -19.62 6.49 -49.42
C ASN A 354 -20.45 6.01 -48.22
N LYS A 355 -21.73 5.91 -48.55
CA LYS A 355 -22.92 5.69 -47.75
C LYS A 355 -23.15 4.23 -47.36
N ASP A 356 -23.95 4.10 -46.30
CA ASP A 356 -25.03 3.15 -46.01
C ASP A 356 -24.72 1.65 -45.87
N ASN A 357 -24.87 1.16 -44.62
CA ASN A 357 -25.83 0.06 -44.39
C ASN A 357 -26.30 0.02 -42.94
N LYS A 358 -27.61 0.24 -42.77
CA LYS A 358 -28.40 -0.07 -41.58
C LYS A 358 -28.51 -1.60 -41.44
N ASN A 359 -28.28 -2.12 -40.25
CA ASN A 359 -29.04 -3.24 -39.74
C ASN A 359 -29.19 -3.14 -38.22
N GLU A 360 -30.46 -3.15 -37.83
CA GLU A 360 -30.97 -3.15 -36.48
C GLU A 360 -30.59 -4.47 -35.76
N ASN A 361 -30.01 -4.39 -34.58
CA ASN A 361 -30.24 -5.39 -33.54
C ASN A 361 -30.46 -4.65 -32.23
N LYS A 362 -31.69 -4.70 -31.79
CA LYS A 362 -32.13 -4.32 -30.45
C LYS A 362 -31.71 -5.39 -29.44
N ASP A 363 -31.48 -4.88 -28.25
CA ASP A 363 -31.57 -5.52 -26.94
C ASP A 363 -30.25 -6.02 -26.34
N ASN A 364 -29.70 -5.18 -25.54
CA ASN A 364 -29.18 -5.30 -24.16
C ASN A 364 -28.20 -4.14 -23.87
N LYS A 365 -28.78 -2.98 -23.59
CA LYS A 365 -28.01 -1.89 -22.97
C LYS A 365 -27.89 -2.17 -21.48
N ASN A 366 -26.88 -2.92 -21.09
CA ASN A 366 -26.31 -2.77 -19.77
C ASN A 366 -25.65 -1.39 -19.74
N GLU A 367 -26.02 -0.55 -18.77
CA GLU A 367 -25.47 0.79 -18.61
C GLU A 367 -23.95 0.70 -18.37
N ILE A 368 -23.20 0.98 -19.41
CA ILE A 368 -21.75 1.15 -19.34
C ILE A 368 -21.49 2.60 -18.93
N LYS A 369 -21.05 2.83 -17.72
CA LYS A 369 -20.72 4.16 -17.21
C LYS A 369 -19.30 4.56 -17.58
N ASP A 370 -19.14 5.72 -18.19
CA ASP A 370 -17.84 6.28 -18.55
C ASP A 370 -17.20 6.97 -17.32
N ILE A 371 -16.10 6.42 -16.82
CA ILE A 371 -15.37 6.97 -15.67
C ILE A 371 -14.79 8.37 -15.96
N SER A 372 -14.70 8.79 -17.24
CA SER A 372 -14.11 10.09 -17.56
C SER A 372 -14.92 11.28 -17.03
N ASN A 373 -16.26 11.13 -16.85
CA ASN A 373 -17.16 12.18 -16.38
C ASN A 373 -17.70 11.97 -14.96
N GLU A 374 -17.72 10.71 -14.43
CA GLU A 374 -18.21 10.41 -13.08
C GLU A 374 -17.09 10.27 -12.03
N SER A 375 -15.83 10.41 -12.44
CA SER A 375 -14.68 10.16 -11.56
C SER A 375 -14.44 11.24 -10.50
N THR A 376 -15.16 12.34 -10.51
CA THR A 376 -15.15 13.31 -9.42
C THR A 376 -15.93 12.79 -8.22
N ASP A 377 -17.05 12.07 -8.41
CA ASP A 377 -17.90 11.62 -7.31
C ASP A 377 -17.29 10.43 -6.56
N ASN A 378 -16.87 9.36 -7.25
CA ASN A 378 -16.27 8.20 -6.56
C ASN A 378 -14.90 8.49 -5.93
N SER A 379 -14.12 9.42 -6.49
CA SER A 379 -12.87 9.84 -5.86
C SER A 379 -13.12 10.76 -4.65
N PHE A 380 -14.21 11.52 -4.68
CA PHE A 380 -14.62 12.39 -3.58
C PHE A 380 -15.17 11.56 -2.41
N GLU A 381 -16.04 10.58 -2.67
CA GLU A 381 -16.57 9.67 -1.66
C GLU A 381 -15.46 8.83 -1.00
N THR A 382 -14.49 8.35 -1.77
CA THR A 382 -13.34 7.62 -1.21
C THR A 382 -12.38 8.53 -0.44
N GLU A 383 -12.21 9.79 -0.84
CA GLU A 383 -11.41 10.78 -0.09
C GLU A 383 -12.10 11.16 1.22
N GLU A 384 -13.42 11.37 1.22
CA GLU A 384 -14.21 11.64 2.41
C GLU A 384 -14.21 10.44 3.38
N HIS A 385 -14.37 9.22 2.86
CA HIS A 385 -14.27 7.99 3.64
C HIS A 385 -12.89 7.86 4.31
N MET A 386 -11.82 8.13 3.57
CA MET A 386 -10.45 8.10 4.11
C MET A 386 -10.19 9.20 5.13
N ALA A 387 -10.70 10.41 4.89
CA ALA A 387 -10.57 11.52 5.85
C ALA A 387 -11.33 11.23 7.15
N LYS A 388 -12.55 10.73 7.06
CA LYS A 388 -13.36 10.31 8.21
C LYS A 388 -12.71 9.19 9.01
N LYS A 389 -12.10 8.24 8.33
CA LYS A 389 -11.34 7.16 8.93
C LYS A 389 -10.07 7.66 9.63
N GLU A 390 -9.33 8.60 9.02
CA GLU A 390 -8.15 9.21 9.64
C GLU A 390 -8.54 9.92 10.95
N GLU A 391 -9.69 10.59 10.97
CA GLU A 391 -10.21 11.25 12.16
C GLU A 391 -10.64 10.25 13.25
N ILE A 392 -11.35 9.18 12.88
CA ILE A 392 -11.74 8.10 13.81
C ILE A 392 -10.49 7.44 14.42
N ASN A 393 -9.53 7.05 13.61
CA ASN A 393 -8.29 6.43 14.07
C ASN A 393 -7.48 7.37 14.98
N LYS A 394 -7.44 8.67 14.65
CA LYS A 394 -6.77 9.68 15.47
C LYS A 394 -7.45 9.86 16.83
N ASN A 395 -8.77 9.94 16.86
CA ASN A 395 -9.54 10.12 18.08
C ASN A 395 -9.45 8.91 19.00
N GLU A 396 -9.51 7.70 18.47
CA GLU A 396 -9.33 6.47 19.23
C GLU A 396 -7.89 6.30 19.72
N PHE A 397 -6.92 6.63 18.90
CA PHE A 397 -5.51 6.67 19.29
C PHE A 397 -5.25 7.67 20.44
N LEU A 398 -5.82 8.88 20.37
CA LEU A 398 -5.72 9.88 21.43
C LEU A 398 -6.41 9.41 22.72
N ARG A 399 -7.57 8.75 22.60
CA ARG A 399 -8.28 8.17 23.74
C ARG A 399 -7.42 7.12 24.45
N LEU A 400 -6.88 6.16 23.70
CA LEU A 400 -6.02 5.09 24.21
C LEU A 400 -4.71 5.63 24.78
N SER A 401 -4.11 6.64 24.16
CA SER A 401 -2.93 7.33 24.69
C SER A 401 -3.19 8.00 26.03
N ASN A 402 -4.34 8.69 26.16
CA ASN A 402 -4.73 9.31 27.42
C ASN A 402 -5.03 8.29 28.51
N GLU A 403 -5.62 7.16 28.16
CA GLU A 403 -5.88 6.05 29.05
C GLU A 403 -4.57 5.41 29.54
N LEU A 404 -3.61 5.17 28.63
CA LEU A 404 -2.28 4.70 28.97
C LEU A 404 -1.54 5.64 29.91
N SER A 405 -1.55 6.93 29.60
CA SER A 405 -0.93 7.96 30.47
C SER A 405 -1.52 7.96 31.89
N LYS A 406 -2.83 7.76 32.01
CA LYS A 406 -3.48 7.66 33.33
C LYS A 406 -3.09 6.38 34.08
N PHE A 407 -3.02 5.25 33.40
CA PHE A 407 -2.66 3.95 34.00
C PHE A 407 -1.25 3.98 34.59
N PHE A 408 -0.30 4.57 33.90
CA PHE A 408 1.08 4.58 34.33
C PHE A 408 1.43 5.72 35.30
N ASN A 409 0.62 6.77 35.36
CA ASN A 409 0.79 7.87 36.34
C ASN A 409 0.11 7.60 37.69
N GLU A 410 -0.58 6.47 37.88
CA GLU A 410 -1.09 6.06 39.20
C GLU A 410 0.04 5.42 40.02
N PRO A 411 0.17 5.75 41.32
CA PRO A 411 1.31 5.32 42.14
C PRO A 411 1.39 3.79 42.31
N GLU A 412 2.61 3.28 42.39
CA GLU A 412 3.10 1.88 42.39
C GLU A 412 2.30 0.79 43.13
N LYS A 413 1.28 1.15 43.94
CA LYS A 413 0.50 0.17 44.71
C LYS A 413 -0.39 -0.74 43.88
N LYS A 414 -0.72 -0.39 42.62
CA LYS A 414 -1.61 -1.19 41.75
C LYS A 414 -0.86 -2.18 40.85
N ILE A 415 0.44 -2.00 40.62
CA ILE A 415 1.20 -2.89 39.73
C ILE A 415 1.50 -4.25 40.39
N ARG A 416 1.45 -4.34 41.75
CA ARG A 416 1.72 -5.59 42.48
C ARG A 416 0.55 -6.56 42.56
N ASN A 417 -0.66 -6.17 42.18
CA ASN A 417 -1.88 -6.98 42.25
C ASN A 417 -2.43 -7.39 40.86
N ILE A 418 -1.58 -7.52 39.86
CA ILE A 418 -1.97 -8.19 38.63
C ILE A 418 -1.73 -9.68 38.86
N ASP A 419 -2.73 -10.32 39.45
CA ASP A 419 -2.76 -11.79 39.62
C ASP A 419 -2.84 -12.44 38.23
N ILE A 420 -1.78 -13.13 37.86
CA ILE A 420 -1.63 -13.85 36.58
C ILE A 420 -2.50 -15.12 36.58
N ASN A 421 -3.19 -15.41 37.70
CA ASN A 421 -3.87 -16.70 37.95
C ASN A 421 -5.38 -16.74 37.74
N ASP A 422 -6.05 -15.65 37.37
CA ASP A 422 -7.52 -15.60 37.32
C ASP A 422 -8.15 -16.02 36.00
N ASP A 423 -7.57 -16.93 35.22
CA ASP A 423 -8.27 -17.59 34.10
C ASP A 423 -7.68 -18.98 33.80
N ILE A 424 -7.56 -19.83 34.79
CA ILE A 424 -7.47 -21.28 34.56
C ILE A 424 -8.88 -21.83 34.70
N ASP A 425 -9.58 -21.93 33.59
CA ASP A 425 -10.90 -22.54 33.47
C ASP A 425 -10.81 -24.03 33.85
N GLU A 426 -11.49 -24.40 34.92
CA GLU A 426 -11.68 -25.78 35.42
C GLU A 426 -12.56 -26.60 34.48
N ASN A 427 -12.22 -26.79 33.21
CA ASN A 427 -12.97 -27.67 32.29
C ASN A 427 -12.12 -28.65 31.53
N SER A 428 -11.10 -29.23 32.17
CA SER A 428 -10.42 -30.43 31.64
C SER A 428 -10.38 -31.59 32.65
N LYS A 429 -11.55 -31.92 33.21
CA LYS A 429 -11.78 -33.23 33.88
C LYS A 429 -13.24 -33.64 33.68
N LYS A 430 -13.51 -34.25 32.51
CA LYS A 430 -14.47 -35.38 32.41
C LYS A 430 -14.25 -36.08 31.06
#